data_86be173870e4d07850bea58602c57967
#
_entry.id   86be173870e4d07850bea58602c57967
#
_cell.length_a   1.000
_cell.length_b   1.000
_cell.length_c   1.000
_cell.angle_alpha   90.00
_cell.angle_beta   90.00
_cell.angle_gamma   90.00
#
_symmetry.space_group_name_H-M   'P 1'
#
loop_
_entity.id
_entity.type
_entity.pdbx_description
1 polymer ?
#
loop_
_entity_poly.entity_id
_entity_poly.type
_entity_poly.pdbx_seq_one_letter_code
_entity_poly.pdbx_strand_id
1 'polypeptide(L)'
;MATPQRRGARIRRVFWALFWLMFWTGGLVLGTALGYLHFASEGTVSRAVVAYITGETKPENAFPGKRKLTILVVGADENRDNRKRVVDSMARTDTILVAQVDFVNQRIHALSIPRDTLVRIPRHGWGKINSAHALGGPRLLVETVSNLLGNLQIDHVVIVSYKAFEEAIDALGGVTIEVEKRMVYHDNWGDLHVDLQPGVQHLNGKQALGYVRYRHSDSDFHRIERQQKFMRAVKERLKDPSVWMRVPQVLAAGLRHTRTTMEFEQLLALALFARQLSDEQIRTETLPVRNGPGTALLVKREEATQLIRELGFWDTDTYSYAR
;
A
#
# COMPACT_ATOMS: atom_id res chain seq x y z
N MET A 1 -15.33 76.34 1.92
CA MET A 1 -16.10 75.11 1.71
C MET A 1 -15.20 74.12 0.92
N ALA A 2 -14.65 73.08 1.53
CA ALA A 2 -13.75 72.09 0.87
C ALA A 2 -14.63 71.01 0.28
N THR A 3 -14.47 70.78 -1.02
CA THR A 3 -15.26 69.86 -1.83
C THR A 3 -15.10 68.37 -1.41
N PRO A 4 -16.21 67.61 -1.29
CA PRO A 4 -16.20 66.20 -0.82
C PRO A 4 -15.55 65.22 -1.77
N GLN A 5 -15.18 65.56 -3.00
CA GLN A 5 -14.59 64.64 -4.00
C GLN A 5 -13.16 64.11 -3.69
N ARG A 6 -12.37 64.82 -2.89
CA ARG A 6 -10.98 64.41 -2.58
C ARG A 6 -10.88 63.29 -1.53
N ARG A 7 -11.90 63.07 -0.68
CA ARG A 7 -11.91 62.00 0.33
C ARG A 7 -12.11 60.60 -0.28
N GLY A 8 -13.01 60.45 -1.24
CA GLY A 8 -13.28 59.15 -1.89
C GLY A 8 -12.11 58.63 -2.70
N ALA A 9 -11.33 59.50 -3.36
CA ALA A 9 -10.16 59.07 -4.12
C ALA A 9 -9.01 58.61 -3.22
N ARG A 10 -8.81 59.17 -2.02
CA ARG A 10 -7.81 58.71 -1.05
C ARG A 10 -8.20 57.36 -0.46
N ILE A 11 -9.46 57.13 -0.08
CA ILE A 11 -9.95 55.87 0.46
C ILE A 11 -9.77 54.72 -0.56
N ARG A 12 -10.11 54.99 -1.83
CA ARG A 12 -9.92 54.01 -2.92
C ARG A 12 -8.45 53.67 -3.16
N ARG A 13 -7.53 54.65 -3.10
CA ARG A 13 -6.07 54.36 -3.22
C ARG A 13 -5.54 53.58 -2.04
N VAL A 14 -5.96 53.86 -0.81
CA VAL A 14 -5.56 53.12 0.38
C VAL A 14 -6.09 51.68 0.32
N PHE A 15 -7.35 51.50 -0.10
CA PHE A 15 -7.94 50.17 -0.29
C PHE A 15 -7.15 49.33 -1.31
N TRP A 16 -6.83 49.92 -2.47
CA TRP A 16 -6.02 49.22 -3.48
C TRP A 16 -4.58 48.95 -3.01
N ALA A 17 -3.97 49.85 -2.28
CA ALA A 17 -2.67 49.65 -1.70
C ALA A 17 -2.67 48.51 -0.66
N LEU A 18 -3.66 48.45 0.21
CA LEU A 18 -3.85 47.36 1.18
C LEU A 18 -4.18 46.04 0.49
N PHE A 19 -5.01 46.06 -0.56
CA PHE A 19 -5.30 44.85 -1.36
C PHE A 19 -4.03 44.30 -2.01
N TRP A 20 -3.23 45.15 -2.65
CA TRP A 20 -1.96 44.69 -3.25
C TRP A 20 -0.94 44.29 -2.21
N LEU A 21 -0.86 44.96 -1.07
CA LEU A 21 0.01 44.55 0.04
C LEU A 21 -0.40 43.16 0.56
N MET A 22 -1.69 42.94 0.79
CA MET A 22 -2.20 41.63 1.23
C MET A 22 -1.99 40.54 0.17
N PHE A 23 -2.14 40.85 -1.11
CA PHE A 23 -1.88 39.95 -2.22
C PHE A 23 -0.40 39.54 -2.28
N TRP A 24 0.52 40.52 -2.19
CA TRP A 24 1.96 40.27 -2.22
C TRP A 24 2.46 39.56 -0.95
N THR A 25 1.98 39.92 0.23
CA THR A 25 2.34 39.23 1.48
C THR A 25 1.76 37.85 1.52
N GLY A 26 0.50 37.66 1.09
CA GLY A 26 -0.10 36.33 0.95
C GLY A 26 0.65 35.45 -0.04
N GLY A 27 1.04 35.99 -1.20
CA GLY A 27 1.86 35.31 -2.19
C GLY A 27 3.25 34.94 -1.66
N LEU A 28 3.89 35.85 -0.90
CA LEU A 28 5.19 35.59 -0.28
C LEU A 28 5.09 34.48 0.79
N VAL A 29 4.09 34.56 1.66
CA VAL A 29 3.85 33.52 2.70
C VAL A 29 3.54 32.18 2.06
N LEU A 30 2.69 32.15 1.04
CA LEU A 30 2.37 30.93 0.31
C LEU A 30 3.60 30.39 -0.43
N GLY A 31 4.36 31.25 -1.09
CA GLY A 31 5.59 30.86 -1.80
C GLY A 31 6.67 30.32 -0.86
N THR A 32 6.86 30.96 0.31
CA THR A 32 7.82 30.47 1.31
C THR A 32 7.34 29.17 1.95
N ALA A 33 6.05 29.02 2.22
CA ALA A 33 5.48 27.77 2.74
C ALA A 33 5.62 26.63 1.72
N LEU A 34 5.32 26.86 0.45
CA LEU A 34 5.51 25.87 -0.62
C LEU A 34 7.00 25.55 -0.84
N GLY A 35 7.87 26.56 -0.80
CA GLY A 35 9.33 26.38 -0.88
C GLY A 35 9.87 25.55 0.29
N TYR A 36 9.41 25.83 1.51
CA TYR A 36 9.75 25.04 2.68
C TYR A 36 9.26 23.60 2.57
N LEU A 37 8.00 23.40 2.17
CA LEU A 37 7.43 22.06 1.95
C LEU A 37 8.16 21.32 0.84
N HIS A 38 8.56 22.01 -0.25
CA HIS A 38 9.37 21.43 -1.32
C HIS A 38 10.72 20.95 -0.79
N PHE A 39 11.42 21.80 -0.04
CA PHE A 39 12.71 21.47 0.54
C PHE A 39 12.60 20.36 1.61
N ALA A 40 11.65 20.47 2.54
CA ALA A 40 11.46 19.51 3.63
C ALA A 40 10.99 18.13 3.14
N SER A 41 10.30 18.05 2.00
CA SER A 41 9.78 16.82 1.40
C SER A 41 10.60 16.29 0.22
N GLU A 42 11.80 16.82 -0.01
CA GLU A 42 12.61 16.48 -1.19
C GLU A 42 11.82 16.63 -2.51
N GLY A 43 10.94 17.60 -2.58
CA GLY A 43 10.10 17.88 -3.74
C GLY A 43 8.84 17.02 -3.89
N THR A 44 8.62 16.03 -3.02
CA THR A 44 7.54 15.06 -3.19
C THR A 44 6.16 15.69 -3.03
N VAL A 45 5.99 16.61 -2.05
CA VAL A 45 4.70 17.30 -1.84
C VAL A 45 4.37 18.19 -3.03
N SER A 46 5.34 18.94 -3.56
CA SER A 46 5.12 19.79 -4.72
C SER A 46 4.77 18.99 -5.98
N ARG A 47 5.43 17.87 -6.23
CA ARG A 47 5.06 16.93 -7.31
C ARG A 47 3.62 16.42 -7.15
N ALA A 48 3.22 16.00 -5.95
CA ALA A 48 1.87 15.53 -5.67
C ALA A 48 0.81 16.62 -5.91
N VAL A 49 1.09 17.87 -5.51
CA VAL A 49 0.19 19.02 -5.74
C VAL A 49 0.06 19.31 -7.22
N VAL A 50 1.18 19.33 -7.95
CA VAL A 50 1.17 19.53 -9.42
C VAL A 50 0.37 18.41 -10.09
N ALA A 51 0.68 17.15 -9.82
CA ALA A 51 -0.01 15.99 -10.40
C ALA A 51 -1.52 16.00 -10.10
N TYR A 52 -1.93 16.46 -8.92
CA TYR A 52 -3.34 16.63 -8.58
C TYR A 52 -4.02 17.74 -9.40
N ILE A 53 -3.35 18.92 -9.52
CA ILE A 53 -3.89 20.06 -10.26
C ILE A 53 -3.94 19.78 -11.77
N THR A 54 -2.92 19.15 -12.32
CA THR A 54 -2.86 18.77 -13.76
C THR A 54 -3.78 17.60 -14.09
N GLY A 55 -4.32 16.90 -13.08
CA GLY A 55 -5.19 15.75 -13.24
C GLY A 55 -4.45 14.45 -13.58
N GLU A 56 -3.14 14.41 -13.47
CA GLU A 56 -2.33 13.19 -13.66
C GLU A 56 -2.71 12.07 -12.68
N THR A 57 -3.29 12.44 -11.53
CA THR A 57 -3.78 11.49 -10.52
C THR A 57 -5.17 10.92 -10.82
N LYS A 58 -5.82 11.34 -11.91
CA LYS A 58 -7.07 10.69 -12.33
C LYS A 58 -6.74 9.31 -12.93
N PRO A 59 -7.56 8.27 -12.63
CA PRO A 59 -7.30 6.92 -13.14
C PRO A 59 -7.11 6.86 -14.66
N GLU A 60 -7.86 7.66 -15.42
CA GLU A 60 -7.81 7.72 -16.87
C GLU A 60 -6.45 8.21 -17.38
N ASN A 61 -5.80 9.11 -16.64
CA ASN A 61 -4.52 9.70 -16.99
C ASN A 61 -3.35 8.90 -16.43
N ALA A 62 -3.48 8.40 -15.20
CA ALA A 62 -2.46 7.59 -14.55
C ALA A 62 -2.32 6.18 -15.18
N PHE A 63 -3.44 5.63 -15.70
CA PHE A 63 -3.52 4.30 -16.31
C PHE A 63 -4.29 4.35 -17.62
N PRO A 64 -3.72 4.94 -18.70
CA PRO A 64 -4.44 5.13 -19.96
C PRO A 64 -4.96 3.82 -20.53
N GLY A 65 -6.24 3.80 -20.90
CA GLY A 65 -6.91 2.64 -21.51
C GLY A 65 -7.19 1.47 -20.55
N LYS A 66 -6.85 1.55 -19.27
CA LYS A 66 -7.12 0.50 -18.28
C LYS A 66 -8.49 0.71 -17.61
N ARG A 67 -9.36 -0.27 -17.76
CA ARG A 67 -10.62 -0.36 -17.00
C ARG A 67 -10.42 -1.09 -15.66
N LYS A 68 -9.51 -2.06 -15.67
CA LYS A 68 -9.07 -2.82 -14.49
C LYS A 68 -7.54 -2.83 -14.45
N LEU A 69 -6.99 -2.87 -13.26
CA LEU A 69 -5.56 -2.93 -13.00
C LEU A 69 -5.27 -4.06 -12.03
N THR A 70 -4.41 -4.99 -12.40
CA THR A 70 -4.01 -6.10 -11.54
C THR A 70 -2.60 -5.86 -11.01
N ILE A 71 -2.48 -5.84 -9.69
CA ILE A 71 -1.24 -5.52 -8.96
C ILE A 71 -0.85 -6.70 -8.09
N LEU A 72 0.38 -7.18 -8.23
CA LEU A 72 0.97 -8.12 -7.29
C LEU A 72 1.71 -7.35 -6.19
N VAL A 73 1.22 -7.44 -4.96
CA VAL A 73 1.86 -6.85 -3.78
C VAL A 73 2.53 -7.96 -3.00
N VAL A 74 3.81 -7.76 -2.72
CA VAL A 74 4.68 -8.75 -2.08
C VAL A 74 5.34 -8.12 -0.85
N GLY A 75 5.17 -8.75 0.30
CA GLY A 75 5.97 -8.44 1.49
C GLY A 75 7.21 -9.33 1.50
N ALA A 76 8.38 -8.74 1.36
CA ALA A 76 9.64 -9.46 1.37
C ALA A 76 10.47 -9.08 2.60
N ASP A 77 11.09 -10.10 3.21
CA ASP A 77 12.09 -9.90 4.26
C ASP A 77 13.47 -9.62 3.63
N GLU A 78 14.33 -8.94 4.36
CA GLU A 78 15.73 -8.77 3.99
C GLU A 78 16.56 -9.86 4.67
N ASN A 79 17.28 -10.68 3.89
CA ASN A 79 18.28 -11.56 4.46
C ASN A 79 19.47 -10.73 4.96
N ARG A 80 19.73 -10.82 6.26
CA ARG A 80 20.91 -10.19 6.88
C ARG A 80 21.93 -11.26 7.28
N ASP A 81 23.21 -10.96 7.11
CA ASP A 81 24.30 -11.81 7.58
C ASP A 81 24.44 -11.74 9.13
N ASN A 82 25.32 -12.56 9.69
CA ASN A 82 25.64 -12.54 11.13
C ASN A 82 26.16 -11.19 11.64
N ARG A 83 26.53 -10.29 10.74
CA ARG A 83 26.96 -8.89 11.02
C ARG A 83 25.84 -7.89 10.75
N LYS A 84 24.58 -8.34 10.64
CA LYS A 84 23.37 -7.55 10.35
C LYS A 84 23.43 -6.78 9.00
N ARG A 85 24.33 -7.12 8.08
CA ARG A 85 24.38 -6.52 6.74
C ARG A 85 23.38 -7.21 5.85
N VAL A 86 22.64 -6.44 5.04
CA VAL A 86 21.73 -6.99 4.03
C VAL A 86 22.58 -7.76 2.99
N VAL A 87 22.49 -9.08 3.00
CA VAL A 87 23.21 -9.97 2.08
C VAL A 87 22.38 -10.22 0.84
N ASP A 88 21.06 -10.28 0.99
CA ASP A 88 20.14 -10.52 -0.10
C ASP A 88 18.83 -9.76 0.18
N SER A 89 18.54 -8.81 -0.70
CA SER A 89 17.25 -8.10 -0.70
C SER A 89 16.13 -8.93 -1.36
N MET A 90 16.41 -10.19 -1.69
CA MET A 90 15.50 -11.11 -2.38
C MET A 90 15.14 -12.32 -1.51
N ALA A 91 15.05 -12.13 -0.22
CA ALA A 91 14.64 -13.15 0.72
C ALA A 91 13.23 -13.70 0.45
N ARG A 92 12.84 -14.67 1.23
CA ARG A 92 11.53 -15.34 1.15
C ARG A 92 10.41 -14.31 1.32
N THR A 93 9.38 -14.44 0.50
CA THR A 93 8.18 -13.62 0.61
C THR A 93 7.25 -14.19 1.69
N ASP A 94 6.87 -13.34 2.63
CA ASP A 94 5.95 -13.72 3.72
C ASP A 94 4.49 -13.36 3.41
N THR A 95 4.29 -12.37 2.55
CA THR A 95 2.98 -11.91 2.10
C THR A 95 2.95 -11.88 0.59
N ILE A 96 1.94 -12.50 -0.01
CA ILE A 96 1.67 -12.48 -1.44
C ILE A 96 0.20 -12.12 -1.61
N LEU A 97 -0.07 -10.95 -2.18
CA LEU A 97 -1.41 -10.42 -2.36
C LEU A 97 -1.58 -9.99 -3.83
N VAL A 98 -2.63 -10.47 -4.48
CA VAL A 98 -3.02 -9.99 -5.81
C VAL A 98 -4.22 -9.07 -5.62
N ALA A 99 -4.08 -7.80 -5.99
CA ALA A 99 -5.14 -6.81 -5.93
C ALA A 99 -5.62 -6.47 -7.34
N GLN A 100 -6.92 -6.47 -7.55
CA GLN A 100 -7.55 -5.96 -8.76
C GLN A 100 -8.31 -4.67 -8.42
N VAL A 101 -7.92 -3.59 -9.06
CA VAL A 101 -8.58 -2.29 -9.00
C VAL A 101 -9.49 -2.17 -10.21
N ASP A 102 -10.79 -2.08 -9.99
CA ASP A 102 -11.81 -1.88 -11.02
C ASP A 102 -12.26 -0.42 -10.99
N PHE A 103 -11.76 0.38 -11.91
CA PHE A 103 -12.05 1.81 -11.98
C PHE A 103 -13.48 2.10 -12.41
N VAL A 104 -14.08 1.19 -13.18
CA VAL A 104 -15.46 1.35 -13.72
C VAL A 104 -16.49 1.07 -12.64
N ASN A 105 -16.32 -0.03 -11.90
CA ASN A 105 -17.25 -0.43 -10.84
C ASN A 105 -16.86 0.12 -9.48
N GLN A 106 -15.83 0.96 -9.41
CA GLN A 106 -15.34 1.60 -8.19
C GLN A 106 -15.16 0.61 -7.03
N ARG A 107 -14.32 -0.40 -7.23
CA ARG A 107 -14.05 -1.42 -6.21
C ARG A 107 -12.62 -1.93 -6.27
N ILE A 108 -12.15 -2.46 -5.15
CA ILE A 108 -10.86 -3.15 -5.04
C ILE A 108 -11.12 -4.53 -4.46
N HIS A 109 -10.73 -5.56 -5.19
CA HIS A 109 -10.73 -6.92 -4.69
C HIS A 109 -9.30 -7.40 -4.54
N ALA A 110 -9.00 -8.01 -3.40
CA ALA A 110 -7.67 -8.53 -3.09
C ALA A 110 -7.75 -10.00 -2.71
N LEU A 111 -6.83 -10.79 -3.25
CA LEU A 111 -6.68 -12.23 -2.97
C LEU A 111 -5.32 -12.47 -2.32
N SER A 112 -5.34 -12.87 -1.06
CA SER A 112 -4.14 -13.29 -0.33
C SER A 112 -3.80 -14.73 -0.68
N ILE A 113 -2.57 -14.99 -1.07
CA ILE A 113 -2.06 -16.32 -1.38
C ILE A 113 -1.16 -16.76 -0.23
N PRO A 114 -1.53 -17.83 0.51
CA PRO A 114 -0.69 -18.33 1.59
C PRO A 114 0.70 -18.73 1.08
N ARG A 115 1.75 -18.25 1.74
CA ARG A 115 3.15 -18.41 1.31
C ARG A 115 3.62 -19.87 1.16
N ASP A 116 2.98 -20.77 1.92
CA ASP A 116 3.30 -22.21 1.90
C ASP A 116 2.48 -23.01 0.88
N THR A 117 1.72 -22.31 0.00
CA THR A 117 0.93 -22.93 -1.07
C THR A 117 1.86 -23.67 -2.02
N LEU A 118 1.59 -24.98 -2.22
CA LEU A 118 2.33 -25.83 -3.14
C LEU A 118 1.89 -25.55 -4.57
N VAL A 119 2.83 -25.11 -5.39
CA VAL A 119 2.60 -24.72 -6.78
C VAL A 119 3.69 -25.29 -7.70
N ARG A 120 3.40 -25.33 -8.99
CA ARG A 120 4.43 -25.60 -9.99
C ARG A 120 5.16 -24.31 -10.31
N ILE A 121 6.44 -24.23 -9.89
CA ILE A 121 7.31 -23.09 -10.20
C ILE A 121 7.93 -23.34 -11.58
N PRO A 122 7.75 -22.45 -12.56
CA PRO A 122 8.32 -22.62 -13.90
C PRO A 122 9.81 -22.91 -13.85
N ARG A 123 10.25 -23.92 -14.59
CA ARG A 123 11.66 -24.40 -14.66
C ARG A 123 12.24 -25.01 -13.38
N HIS A 124 11.50 -24.96 -12.24
CA HIS A 124 11.98 -25.47 -10.94
C HIS A 124 11.12 -26.61 -10.35
N GLY A 125 10.00 -26.98 -11.03
CA GLY A 125 9.12 -28.05 -10.55
C GLY A 125 8.19 -27.64 -9.41
N TRP A 126 7.80 -28.60 -8.56
CA TRP A 126 6.88 -28.35 -7.44
C TRP A 126 7.61 -27.77 -6.25
N GLY A 127 7.08 -26.69 -5.69
CA GLY A 127 7.62 -26.01 -4.53
C GLY A 127 6.61 -25.10 -3.85
N LYS A 128 6.96 -24.57 -2.68
CA LYS A 128 6.15 -23.54 -2.03
C LYS A 128 6.24 -22.23 -2.81
N ILE A 129 5.13 -21.51 -2.96
CA ILE A 129 5.07 -20.30 -3.77
C ILE A 129 6.07 -19.21 -3.32
N ASN A 130 6.35 -19.12 -2.02
CA ASN A 130 7.33 -18.17 -1.48
C ASN A 130 8.78 -18.44 -1.96
N SER A 131 9.07 -19.67 -2.41
CA SER A 131 10.39 -20.03 -2.96
C SER A 131 10.62 -19.43 -4.35
N ALA A 132 9.55 -19.15 -5.10
CA ALA A 132 9.69 -18.62 -6.46
C ALA A 132 10.46 -17.28 -6.48
N HIS A 133 10.25 -16.41 -5.49
CA HIS A 133 11.00 -15.16 -5.39
C HIS A 133 12.48 -15.39 -5.09
N ALA A 134 12.80 -16.32 -4.20
CA ALA A 134 14.20 -16.66 -3.86
C ALA A 134 14.94 -17.34 -5.01
N LEU A 135 14.23 -18.13 -5.85
CA LEU A 135 14.81 -18.89 -6.96
C LEU A 135 15.04 -18.05 -8.23
N GLY A 136 14.17 -17.07 -8.52
CA GLY A 136 14.25 -16.33 -9.77
C GLY A 136 13.72 -14.89 -9.67
N GLY A 137 13.65 -14.35 -8.46
CA GLY A 137 13.27 -12.96 -8.21
C GLY A 137 11.81 -12.65 -8.55
N PRO A 138 11.51 -11.35 -8.70
CA PRO A 138 10.14 -10.89 -8.97
C PRO A 138 9.53 -11.50 -10.23
N ARG A 139 10.30 -11.68 -11.29
CA ARG A 139 9.82 -12.21 -12.56
C ARG A 139 9.29 -13.63 -12.43
N LEU A 140 10.04 -14.51 -11.74
CA LEU A 140 9.62 -15.89 -11.52
C LEU A 140 8.41 -15.95 -10.59
N LEU A 141 8.32 -15.08 -9.59
CA LEU A 141 7.15 -15.00 -8.71
C LEU A 141 5.91 -14.56 -9.50
N VAL A 142 6.01 -13.51 -10.34
CA VAL A 142 4.92 -13.06 -11.21
C VAL A 142 4.44 -14.20 -12.11
N GLU A 143 5.35 -14.88 -12.81
CA GLU A 143 5.03 -16.01 -13.69
C GLU A 143 4.35 -17.15 -12.90
N THR A 144 4.83 -17.43 -11.69
CA THR A 144 4.27 -18.47 -10.83
C THR A 144 2.86 -18.11 -10.34
N VAL A 145 2.64 -16.86 -9.90
CA VAL A 145 1.33 -16.37 -9.46
C VAL A 145 0.36 -16.30 -10.63
N SER A 146 0.80 -15.79 -11.78
CA SER A 146 -0.01 -15.75 -13.01
C SER A 146 -0.51 -17.14 -13.38
N ASN A 147 0.39 -18.14 -13.44
CA ASN A 147 0.03 -19.52 -13.75
C ASN A 147 -0.91 -20.13 -12.70
N LEU A 148 -0.67 -19.87 -11.42
CA LEU A 148 -1.55 -20.34 -10.34
C LEU A 148 -2.98 -19.80 -10.51
N LEU A 149 -3.12 -18.58 -10.97
CA LEU A 149 -4.41 -17.90 -11.14
C LEU A 149 -4.95 -17.99 -12.57
N GLY A 150 -4.58 -19.05 -13.33
CA GLY A 150 -5.12 -19.31 -14.67
C GLY A 150 -4.60 -18.35 -15.74
N ASN A 151 -3.31 -18.05 -15.72
CA ASN A 151 -2.63 -17.09 -16.61
C ASN A 151 -3.14 -15.63 -16.46
N LEU A 152 -3.52 -15.26 -15.23
CA LEU A 152 -3.94 -13.90 -14.93
C LEU A 152 -2.83 -12.90 -15.28
N GLN A 153 -3.15 -11.92 -16.10
CA GLN A 153 -2.22 -10.85 -16.41
C GLN A 153 -1.99 -9.95 -15.19
N ILE A 154 -0.73 -9.80 -14.78
CA ILE A 154 -0.29 -8.89 -13.72
C ILE A 154 0.30 -7.67 -14.38
N ASP A 155 -0.30 -6.50 -14.16
CA ASP A 155 0.13 -5.24 -14.77
C ASP A 155 1.32 -4.64 -14.04
N HIS A 156 1.27 -4.66 -12.70
CA HIS A 156 2.30 -4.06 -11.86
C HIS A 156 2.69 -4.95 -10.69
N VAL A 157 3.91 -4.72 -10.20
CA VAL A 157 4.46 -5.40 -9.02
C VAL A 157 4.92 -4.35 -8.02
N VAL A 158 4.59 -4.59 -6.74
CA VAL A 158 5.03 -3.78 -5.61
C VAL A 158 5.64 -4.71 -4.57
N ILE A 159 6.93 -4.61 -4.34
CA ILE A 159 7.66 -5.40 -3.34
C ILE A 159 8.03 -4.48 -2.19
N VAL A 160 7.38 -4.69 -1.06
CA VAL A 160 7.51 -3.87 0.15
C VAL A 160 8.44 -4.58 1.13
N SER A 161 9.54 -3.93 1.50
CA SER A 161 10.38 -4.44 2.60
C SER A 161 9.73 -4.11 3.96
N TYR A 162 10.15 -4.80 5.00
CA TYR A 162 9.67 -4.50 6.37
C TYR A 162 10.02 -3.07 6.77
N LYS A 163 11.18 -2.58 6.35
CA LYS A 163 11.58 -1.19 6.59
C LYS A 163 10.68 -0.19 5.87
N ALA A 164 10.28 -0.47 4.62
CA ALA A 164 9.30 0.35 3.91
C ALA A 164 7.96 0.39 4.64
N PHE A 165 7.51 -0.76 5.16
CA PHE A 165 6.30 -0.83 5.96
C PHE A 165 6.40 0.02 7.24
N GLU A 166 7.49 -0.13 8.01
CA GLU A 166 7.72 0.63 9.24
C GLU A 166 7.70 2.14 8.95
N GLU A 167 8.50 2.60 7.98
CA GLU A 167 8.59 4.01 7.62
C GLU A 167 7.27 4.58 7.10
N ALA A 168 6.50 3.81 6.33
CA ALA A 168 5.19 4.24 5.86
C ALA A 168 4.21 4.43 7.02
N ILE A 169 4.16 3.50 7.97
CA ILE A 169 3.28 3.61 9.15
C ILE A 169 3.73 4.76 10.06
N ASP A 170 5.03 4.95 10.27
CA ASP A 170 5.55 6.07 11.04
C ASP A 170 5.22 7.43 10.39
N ALA A 171 5.37 7.54 9.07
CA ALA A 171 5.01 8.73 8.31
C ALA A 171 3.49 9.01 8.35
N LEU A 172 2.66 7.95 8.39
CA LEU A 172 1.21 8.04 8.61
C LEU A 172 0.87 8.57 10.02
N GLY A 173 1.84 8.54 10.92
CA GLY A 173 1.70 8.92 12.33
C GLY A 173 1.19 7.77 13.19
N GLY A 174 1.44 6.53 12.83
CA GLY A 174 0.99 5.34 13.54
C GLY A 174 -0.46 4.96 13.27
N VAL A 175 -0.87 3.83 13.81
CA VAL A 175 -2.24 3.29 13.72
C VAL A 175 -2.76 2.90 15.11
N THR A 176 -4.05 3.11 15.36
CA THR A 176 -4.69 2.72 16.62
C THR A 176 -5.39 1.38 16.42
N ILE A 177 -5.01 0.39 17.24
CA ILE A 177 -5.52 -0.99 17.15
C ILE A 177 -5.85 -1.48 18.57
N GLU A 178 -6.96 -2.18 18.69
CA GLU A 178 -7.26 -2.96 19.89
C GLU A 178 -6.53 -4.29 19.80
N VAL A 179 -5.51 -4.47 20.63
CA VAL A 179 -4.70 -5.68 20.74
C VAL A 179 -5.46 -6.69 21.60
N GLU A 180 -5.67 -7.91 21.08
CA GLU A 180 -6.55 -8.92 21.67
C GLU A 180 -5.96 -9.53 22.94
N LYS A 181 -4.65 -9.68 22.96
CA LYS A 181 -3.90 -10.31 24.06
C LYS A 181 -2.48 -9.78 24.10
N ARG A 182 -1.76 -10.06 25.20
CA ARG A 182 -0.32 -9.74 25.26
C ARG A 182 0.43 -10.48 24.14
N MET A 183 1.21 -9.73 23.36
CA MET A 183 1.98 -10.25 22.24
C MET A 183 3.45 -9.91 22.45
N VAL A 184 4.25 -10.92 22.82
CA VAL A 184 5.70 -10.81 22.92
C VAL A 184 6.31 -11.46 21.71
N TYR A 185 7.01 -10.68 20.89
CA TYR A 185 7.66 -11.15 19.67
C TYR A 185 9.11 -10.72 19.64
N HIS A 186 10.00 -11.69 19.54
CA HIS A 186 11.43 -11.47 19.44
C HIS A 186 11.95 -12.16 18.17
N ASP A 187 12.41 -11.36 17.24
CA ASP A 187 13.10 -11.80 16.03
C ASP A 187 14.50 -11.15 16.02
N ASN A 188 15.49 -11.91 16.52
CA ASN A 188 16.87 -11.44 16.62
C ASN A 188 17.52 -11.26 15.24
N TRP A 189 17.04 -11.95 14.20
CA TRP A 189 17.55 -11.85 12.84
C TRP A 189 17.01 -10.61 12.14
N GLY A 190 15.72 -10.31 12.33
CA GLY A 190 15.04 -9.13 11.80
C GLY A 190 15.17 -7.88 12.67
N ASP A 191 15.88 -7.95 13.82
CA ASP A 191 15.96 -6.86 14.81
C ASP A 191 14.59 -6.32 15.23
N LEU A 192 13.60 -7.23 15.34
CA LEU A 192 12.23 -6.88 15.69
C LEU A 192 11.88 -7.42 17.07
N HIS A 193 11.79 -6.52 18.02
CA HIS A 193 11.39 -6.83 19.40
C HIS A 193 10.14 -6.02 19.73
N VAL A 194 9.04 -6.73 20.02
CA VAL A 194 7.74 -6.11 20.30
C VAL A 194 7.13 -6.75 21.54
N ASP A 195 6.66 -5.94 22.45
CA ASP A 195 5.83 -6.33 23.61
C ASP A 195 4.57 -5.45 23.58
N LEU A 196 3.46 -6.02 23.13
CA LEU A 196 2.17 -5.34 23.05
C LEU A 196 1.29 -5.86 24.17
N GLN A 197 0.73 -4.94 24.96
CA GLN A 197 -0.24 -5.27 25.99
C GLN A 197 -1.65 -5.40 25.39
N PRO A 198 -2.58 -6.11 26.03
CA PRO A 198 -3.99 -6.12 25.61
C PRO A 198 -4.62 -4.73 25.69
N GLY A 199 -5.60 -4.47 24.82
CA GLY A 199 -6.37 -3.22 24.82
C GLY A 199 -6.03 -2.30 23.65
N VAL A 200 -6.66 -1.13 23.64
CA VAL A 200 -6.47 -0.13 22.58
C VAL A 200 -5.09 0.52 22.71
N GLN A 201 -4.29 0.40 21.66
CA GLN A 201 -2.94 0.96 21.62
C GLN A 201 -2.71 1.70 20.30
N HIS A 202 -1.90 2.76 20.40
CA HIS A 202 -1.38 3.46 19.23
C HIS A 202 -0.02 2.88 18.88
N LEU A 203 0.05 2.18 17.74
CA LEU A 203 1.22 1.44 17.31
C LEU A 203 2.04 2.26 16.29
N ASN A 204 3.33 2.39 16.52
CA ASN A 204 4.28 2.87 15.53
C ASN A 204 4.58 1.77 14.48
N GLY A 205 5.40 2.09 13.46
CA GLY A 205 5.71 1.16 12.37
C GLY A 205 6.28 -0.18 12.85
N LYS A 206 7.22 -0.15 13.78
CA LYS A 206 7.85 -1.35 14.35
C LYS A 206 6.87 -2.21 15.15
N GLN A 207 6.02 -1.59 15.95
CA GLN A 207 4.98 -2.26 16.72
C GLN A 207 3.90 -2.84 15.81
N ALA A 208 3.47 -2.10 14.79
CA ALA A 208 2.52 -2.55 13.81
C ALA A 208 3.05 -3.74 12.99
N LEU A 209 4.33 -3.72 12.60
CA LEU A 209 4.98 -4.85 11.94
C LEU A 209 4.97 -6.10 12.84
N GLY A 210 5.31 -5.95 14.12
CA GLY A 210 5.25 -7.03 15.10
C GLY A 210 3.85 -7.60 15.26
N TYR A 211 2.83 -6.73 15.31
CA TYR A 211 1.42 -7.12 15.41
C TYR A 211 0.97 -7.98 14.22
N VAL A 212 1.26 -7.58 13.00
CA VAL A 212 0.84 -8.32 11.79
C VAL A 212 1.64 -9.60 11.54
N ARG A 213 2.87 -9.68 12.10
CA ARG A 213 3.76 -10.86 11.99
C ARG A 213 3.61 -11.86 13.12
N TYR A 214 2.98 -11.49 14.23
CA TYR A 214 2.89 -12.34 15.41
C TYR A 214 2.32 -13.73 15.11
N ARG A 215 3.06 -14.78 15.50
CA ARG A 215 2.73 -16.18 15.21
C ARG A 215 2.71 -17.11 16.43
N HIS A 216 3.17 -16.66 17.61
CA HIS A 216 3.24 -17.52 18.81
C HIS A 216 1.84 -17.91 19.28
N SER A 217 1.61 -19.20 19.40
CA SER A 217 0.38 -19.85 19.90
C SER A 217 -0.89 -19.72 19.06
N ASP A 218 -0.85 -19.12 17.87
CA ASP A 218 -2.04 -18.88 17.07
C ASP A 218 -2.05 -19.66 15.78
N SER A 219 -3.25 -20.09 15.35
CA SER A 219 -3.48 -20.62 14.01
C SER A 219 -3.24 -19.54 12.94
N ASP A 220 -2.99 -19.95 11.70
CA ASP A 220 -2.89 -19.03 10.56
C ASP A 220 -4.16 -18.17 10.37
N PHE A 221 -5.31 -18.64 10.88
CA PHE A 221 -6.57 -17.92 10.87
C PHE A 221 -6.50 -16.60 11.66
N HIS A 222 -5.99 -16.62 12.89
CA HIS A 222 -5.84 -15.41 13.72
C HIS A 222 -4.85 -14.40 13.11
N ARG A 223 -3.87 -14.87 12.34
CA ARG A 223 -2.98 -13.96 11.61
C ARG A 223 -3.73 -13.20 10.53
N ILE A 224 -4.60 -13.87 9.78
CA ILE A 224 -5.43 -13.24 8.74
C ILE A 224 -6.37 -12.20 9.37
N GLU A 225 -7.01 -12.53 10.48
CA GLU A 225 -7.87 -11.59 11.21
C GLU A 225 -7.10 -10.33 11.66
N ARG A 226 -5.88 -10.50 12.19
CA ARG A 226 -5.02 -9.37 12.58
C ARG A 226 -4.63 -8.50 11.38
N GLN A 227 -4.30 -9.12 10.25
CA GLN A 227 -3.99 -8.37 9.02
C GLN A 227 -5.21 -7.57 8.53
N GLN A 228 -6.40 -8.16 8.58
CA GLN A 228 -7.63 -7.45 8.23
C GLN A 228 -7.94 -6.32 9.21
N LYS A 229 -7.74 -6.55 10.52
CA LYS A 229 -7.91 -5.54 11.57
C LYS A 229 -6.92 -4.38 11.40
N PHE A 230 -5.66 -4.69 11.08
CA PHE A 230 -4.64 -3.71 10.73
C PHE A 230 -5.05 -2.88 9.50
N MET A 231 -5.51 -3.52 8.42
CA MET A 231 -5.96 -2.81 7.22
C MET A 231 -7.13 -1.87 7.51
N ARG A 232 -8.07 -2.28 8.36
CA ARG A 232 -9.16 -1.40 8.83
C ARG A 232 -8.62 -0.21 9.62
N ALA A 233 -7.67 -0.42 10.52
CA ALA A 233 -7.05 0.66 11.30
C ALA A 233 -6.30 1.66 10.41
N VAL A 234 -5.57 1.19 9.39
CA VAL A 234 -4.94 2.06 8.38
C VAL A 234 -6.00 2.86 7.63
N LYS A 235 -7.09 2.23 7.19
CA LYS A 235 -8.18 2.91 6.49
C LYS A 235 -8.84 3.98 7.37
N GLU A 236 -9.13 3.68 8.64
CA GLU A 236 -9.65 4.67 9.59
C GLU A 236 -8.69 5.85 9.76
N ARG A 237 -7.38 5.57 9.86
CA ARG A 237 -6.36 6.63 9.93
C ARG A 237 -6.34 7.50 8.69
N LEU A 238 -6.55 6.91 7.51
CA LEU A 238 -6.64 7.63 6.23
C LEU A 238 -7.94 8.46 6.08
N LYS A 239 -8.97 8.28 6.92
CA LYS A 239 -10.15 9.15 6.94
C LYS A 239 -9.87 10.51 7.58
N ASP A 240 -8.82 10.61 8.43
CA ASP A 240 -8.43 11.86 9.06
C ASP A 240 -7.87 12.85 8.01
N PRO A 241 -8.51 14.01 7.81
CA PRO A 241 -8.05 14.99 6.82
C PRO A 241 -6.61 15.45 7.04
N SER A 242 -6.13 15.48 8.28
CA SER A 242 -4.76 15.88 8.61
C SER A 242 -3.70 14.93 8.06
N VAL A 243 -4.06 13.68 7.85
CA VAL A 243 -3.19 12.64 7.30
C VAL A 243 -2.99 12.84 5.79
N TRP A 244 -3.98 13.39 5.09
CA TRP A 244 -3.89 13.59 3.63
C TRP A 244 -2.78 14.53 3.21
N MET A 245 -2.46 15.51 4.04
CA MET A 245 -1.29 16.36 3.83
C MET A 245 0.04 15.59 3.93
N ARG A 246 0.02 14.40 4.55
CA ARG A 246 1.19 13.54 4.73
C ARG A 246 1.25 12.38 3.73
N VAL A 247 0.17 12.08 3.00
CA VAL A 247 0.14 10.95 2.03
C VAL A 247 1.31 11.00 1.05
N PRO A 248 1.68 12.14 0.45
CA PRO A 248 2.85 12.21 -0.42
C PRO A 248 4.15 11.82 0.30
N GLN A 249 4.29 12.21 1.57
CA GLN A 249 5.46 11.85 2.40
C GLN A 249 5.45 10.37 2.77
N VAL A 250 4.27 9.81 3.10
CA VAL A 250 4.09 8.38 3.35
C VAL A 250 4.50 7.55 2.14
N LEU A 251 4.03 7.94 0.95
CA LEU A 251 4.42 7.28 -0.29
C LEU A 251 5.91 7.41 -0.56
N ALA A 252 6.50 8.59 -0.38
CA ALA A 252 7.94 8.80 -0.58
C ALA A 252 8.78 7.97 0.41
N ALA A 253 8.41 7.92 1.70
CA ALA A 253 9.08 7.10 2.70
C ALA A 253 8.99 5.62 2.34
N GLY A 254 7.77 5.13 2.05
CA GLY A 254 7.56 3.74 1.64
C GLY A 254 8.35 3.37 0.38
N LEU A 255 8.43 4.26 -0.61
CA LEU A 255 9.12 4.01 -1.87
C LEU A 255 10.64 3.86 -1.74
N ARG A 256 11.29 4.46 -0.74
CA ARG A 256 12.74 4.34 -0.54
C ARG A 256 13.19 2.88 -0.38
N HIS A 257 12.35 2.04 0.21
CA HIS A 257 12.62 0.64 0.49
C HIS A 257 11.62 -0.31 -0.21
N THR A 258 10.98 0.17 -1.26
CA THR A 258 10.02 -0.56 -2.09
C THR A 258 10.56 -0.69 -3.51
N ARG A 259 10.47 -1.88 -4.10
CA ARG A 259 10.70 -2.07 -5.53
C ARG A 259 9.35 -2.13 -6.22
N THR A 260 9.10 -1.23 -7.13
CA THR A 260 7.83 -1.18 -7.86
C THR A 260 8.04 -0.85 -9.33
N THR A 261 7.13 -1.32 -10.16
CA THR A 261 7.02 -0.95 -11.58
C THR A 261 6.13 0.26 -11.80
N MET A 262 5.56 0.83 -10.72
CA MET A 262 4.71 2.02 -10.77
C MET A 262 5.50 3.29 -10.49
N GLU A 263 5.10 4.36 -11.14
CA GLU A 263 5.56 5.70 -10.84
C GLU A 263 4.85 6.28 -9.60
N PHE A 264 5.44 7.33 -9.03
CA PHE A 264 4.88 7.99 -7.85
C PHE A 264 3.45 8.49 -8.08
N GLU A 265 3.20 9.09 -9.24
CA GLU A 265 1.91 9.64 -9.66
C GLU A 265 0.83 8.56 -9.77
N GLN A 266 1.20 7.37 -10.24
CA GLN A 266 0.34 6.20 -10.32
C GLN A 266 -0.04 5.67 -8.92
N LEU A 267 0.92 5.60 -8.00
CA LEU A 267 0.66 5.21 -6.62
C LEU A 267 -0.23 6.24 -5.89
N LEU A 268 0.00 7.52 -6.13
CA LEU A 268 -0.84 8.58 -5.60
C LEU A 268 -2.27 8.51 -6.16
N ALA A 269 -2.42 8.24 -7.46
CA ALA A 269 -3.71 8.02 -8.10
C ALA A 269 -4.49 6.87 -7.45
N LEU A 270 -3.83 5.75 -7.18
CA LEU A 270 -4.43 4.60 -6.49
C LEU A 270 -4.82 4.93 -5.05
N ALA A 271 -3.99 5.67 -4.32
CA ALA A 271 -4.30 6.10 -2.95
C ALA A 271 -5.53 7.01 -2.92
N LEU A 272 -5.61 7.97 -3.84
CA LEU A 272 -6.76 8.87 -3.97
C LEU A 272 -8.02 8.12 -4.42
N PHE A 273 -7.90 7.16 -5.33
CA PHE A 273 -9.00 6.28 -5.73
C PHE A 273 -9.51 5.44 -4.56
N ALA A 274 -8.61 4.76 -3.84
CA ALA A 274 -8.98 3.92 -2.70
C ALA A 274 -9.66 4.72 -1.57
N ARG A 275 -9.30 5.99 -1.39
CA ARG A 275 -9.96 6.89 -0.42
C ARG A 275 -11.45 7.08 -0.69
N GLN A 276 -11.84 7.13 -1.96
CA GLN A 276 -13.22 7.40 -2.35
C GLN A 276 -14.14 6.19 -2.13
N LEU A 277 -13.55 4.99 -1.94
CA LEU A 277 -14.29 3.75 -1.80
C LEU A 277 -14.83 3.56 -0.38
N SER A 278 -16.06 3.04 -0.29
CA SER A 278 -16.62 2.55 0.97
C SER A 278 -15.98 1.22 1.40
N ASP A 279 -16.30 0.76 2.63
CA ASP A 279 -15.77 -0.52 3.14
C ASP A 279 -16.29 -1.72 2.33
N GLU A 280 -17.53 -1.63 1.82
CA GLU A 280 -18.15 -2.68 1.01
C GLU A 280 -17.53 -2.80 -0.38
N GLN A 281 -16.91 -1.72 -0.88
CA GLN A 281 -16.24 -1.71 -2.18
C GLN A 281 -14.81 -2.29 -2.12
N ILE A 282 -14.29 -2.57 -0.91
CA ILE A 282 -12.96 -3.18 -0.73
C ILE A 282 -13.14 -4.54 -0.09
N ARG A 283 -12.94 -5.60 -0.88
CA ARG A 283 -13.05 -6.99 -0.41
C ARG A 283 -11.69 -7.67 -0.44
N THR A 284 -11.30 -8.28 0.67
CA THR A 284 -10.08 -9.08 0.78
C THR A 284 -10.44 -10.51 1.17
N GLU A 285 -9.98 -11.45 0.36
CA GLU A 285 -10.20 -12.88 0.56
C GLU A 285 -8.87 -13.62 0.57
N THR A 286 -8.90 -14.85 1.08
CA THR A 286 -7.72 -15.74 1.07
C THR A 286 -7.98 -16.89 0.11
N LEU A 287 -6.97 -17.24 -0.70
CA LEU A 287 -7.05 -18.40 -1.59
C LEU A 287 -7.40 -19.66 -0.79
N PRO A 288 -8.50 -20.37 -1.13
CA PRO A 288 -8.90 -21.57 -0.43
C PRO A 288 -7.83 -22.67 -0.55
N VAL A 289 -7.33 -23.11 0.62
CA VAL A 289 -6.30 -24.15 0.72
C VAL A 289 -6.67 -25.17 1.78
N ARG A 290 -6.03 -26.34 1.70
CA ARG A 290 -6.08 -27.42 2.72
C ARG A 290 -4.69 -27.87 3.06
N ASN A 291 -4.51 -28.53 4.18
CA ASN A 291 -3.23 -29.11 4.56
C ASN A 291 -2.77 -30.14 3.53
N GLY A 292 -1.50 -30.10 3.19
CA GLY A 292 -0.81 -31.01 2.31
C GLY A 292 0.35 -31.74 3.03
N PRO A 293 1.27 -32.32 2.28
CA PRO A 293 2.44 -33.00 2.85
C PRO A 293 3.34 -32.03 3.64
N GLY A 294 3.73 -32.42 4.84
CA GLY A 294 4.57 -31.60 5.71
C GLY A 294 3.89 -30.30 6.09
N THR A 295 4.51 -29.17 5.77
CA THR A 295 3.98 -27.81 6.01
C THR A 295 3.44 -27.17 4.73
N ALA A 296 3.28 -27.91 3.64
CA ALA A 296 2.72 -27.39 2.39
C ALA A 296 1.21 -27.30 2.45
N LEU A 297 0.65 -26.33 1.71
CA LEU A 297 -0.78 -26.11 1.55
C LEU A 297 -1.19 -26.43 0.12
N LEU A 298 -2.25 -27.21 -0.06
CA LEU A 298 -2.79 -27.58 -1.35
C LEU A 298 -4.01 -26.69 -1.68
N VAL A 299 -4.06 -26.16 -2.88
CA VAL A 299 -5.21 -25.36 -3.34
C VAL A 299 -6.45 -26.23 -3.48
N LYS A 300 -7.56 -25.77 -2.92
CA LYS A 300 -8.90 -26.33 -3.15
C LYS A 300 -9.44 -25.76 -4.46
N ARG A 301 -9.17 -26.45 -5.56
CA ARG A 301 -9.33 -25.94 -6.92
C ARG A 301 -10.73 -25.39 -7.22
N GLU A 302 -11.78 -26.14 -6.85
CA GLU A 302 -13.17 -25.73 -7.12
C GLU A 302 -13.54 -24.45 -6.37
N GLU A 303 -13.30 -24.43 -5.05
CA GLU A 303 -13.55 -23.26 -4.21
C GLU A 303 -12.71 -22.04 -4.68
N ALA A 304 -11.45 -22.27 -5.05
CA ALA A 304 -10.57 -21.22 -5.56
C ALA A 304 -11.06 -20.65 -6.91
N THR A 305 -11.49 -21.53 -7.84
CA THR A 305 -12.04 -21.13 -9.12
C THR A 305 -13.29 -20.28 -8.95
N GLN A 306 -14.20 -20.71 -8.07
CA GLN A 306 -15.41 -19.95 -7.77
C GLN A 306 -15.06 -18.58 -7.18
N LEU A 307 -14.19 -18.53 -6.17
CA LEU A 307 -13.78 -17.29 -5.52
C LEU A 307 -13.12 -16.31 -6.50
N ILE A 308 -12.22 -16.76 -7.37
CA ILE A 308 -11.52 -15.94 -8.37
C ILE A 308 -12.53 -15.31 -9.35
N ARG A 309 -13.56 -16.07 -9.75
CA ARG A 309 -14.65 -15.55 -10.58
C ARG A 309 -15.51 -14.52 -9.84
N GLU A 310 -15.90 -14.82 -8.60
CA GLU A 310 -16.69 -13.90 -7.77
C GLU A 310 -15.96 -12.56 -7.53
N LEU A 311 -14.65 -12.61 -7.34
CA LEU A 311 -13.81 -11.42 -7.21
C LEU A 311 -13.60 -10.69 -8.55
N GLY A 312 -14.00 -11.30 -9.69
CA GLY A 312 -13.92 -10.70 -11.02
C GLY A 312 -12.50 -10.58 -11.58
N PHE A 313 -11.57 -11.42 -11.11
CA PHE A 313 -10.22 -11.48 -11.66
C PHE A 313 -10.22 -12.04 -13.09
N TRP A 314 -11.18 -12.89 -13.43
CA TRP A 314 -11.38 -13.36 -14.78
C TRP A 314 -12.56 -12.64 -15.43
N ASP A 315 -12.34 -12.11 -16.61
CA ASP A 315 -13.45 -11.70 -17.46
C ASP A 315 -14.11 -12.99 -17.97
N THR A 316 -15.43 -13.06 -17.88
CA THR A 316 -16.29 -14.21 -18.20
C THR A 316 -15.77 -15.01 -19.39
N ASP A 317 -15.59 -16.32 -19.22
CA ASP A 317 -15.38 -17.40 -20.18
C ASP A 317 -13.95 -17.77 -20.66
N THR A 318 -12.89 -17.04 -20.29
CA THR A 318 -11.58 -17.30 -20.91
C THR A 318 -10.60 -18.09 -20.05
N TYR A 319 -10.81 -18.20 -18.74
CA TYR A 319 -9.82 -18.77 -17.84
C TYR A 319 -10.33 -19.97 -17.04
N SER A 320 -9.63 -21.10 -17.21
CA SER A 320 -9.73 -22.26 -16.33
C SER A 320 -8.34 -22.53 -15.74
N TYR A 321 -8.26 -23.12 -14.53
CA TYR A 321 -7.01 -23.66 -14.04
C TYR A 321 -6.39 -24.54 -15.12
N ALA A 322 -5.14 -24.28 -15.47
CA ALA A 322 -4.37 -25.19 -16.29
C ALA A 322 -4.38 -26.58 -15.64
N ARG A 323 -4.78 -27.59 -16.38
CA ARG A 323 -4.88 -29.01 -15.96
C ARG A 323 -3.53 -29.58 -15.57
#